data_68407fc544fe29f9955737455d821dba
#
_entry.id   68407fc544fe29f9955737455d821dba
#
_cell.length_a   1.000
_cell.length_b   1.000
_cell.length_c   1.000
_cell.angle_alpha   90.00
_cell.angle_beta   90.00
_cell.angle_gamma   90.00
#
_symmetry.space_group_name_H-M   'P 1'
#
loop_
_entity.id
_entity.type
_entity.pdbx_description
1 polymer ?
#
loop_
_entity_poly.entity_id
_entity_poly.type
_entity_poly.pdbx_seq_one_letter_code
_entity_poly.pdbx_strand_id
1 'polypeptide(L)'
;DLHGAPGYQNNKDHCGKIGDSGLFKLTKQAEEWRKLTIELWVAIAERFSGNPAVAMYDLLNEPNCDVNSYLQKNNLVTISVYNRLYKAIREVDKDHIMTMEGIWRLYNLPAPWFIGWTNVVYQLHFYDTSNFMYSLLVFFAKLYPYNVPLYVGEFKPMGSATWDHVLTLFNSSNFSWTIWSYKGCGHGADTSDWYIIGSKPGFERADIKNDDFDTIARKWGAAVRSEGNYVDTGLYDIVKDYI
;
A
#
# COMPACT_ATOMS: atom_id res chain seq x y z
N ASP A 1 -2.23 0.27 6.36
CA ASP A 1 -2.56 0.01 4.97
C ASP A 1 -3.73 -0.96 4.85
N LEU A 2 -4.72 -0.62 4.00
CA LEU A 2 -5.90 -1.46 3.77
C LEU A 2 -5.82 -2.16 2.40
N HIS A 3 -5.39 -3.43 2.41
CA HIS A 3 -5.25 -4.27 1.21
C HIS A 3 -6.53 -4.93 0.72
N GLY A 4 -7.56 -5.04 1.54
CA GLY A 4 -8.80 -5.72 1.23
C GLY A 4 -10.03 -4.96 1.72
N ALA A 5 -10.40 -3.89 1.04
CA ALA A 5 -11.59 -3.12 1.38
C ALA A 5 -12.88 -3.91 1.08
N PRO A 6 -13.95 -3.75 1.89
CA PRO A 6 -15.27 -4.25 1.54
C PRO A 6 -15.66 -3.90 0.10
N GLY A 7 -16.02 -4.90 -0.68
CA GLY A 7 -16.39 -4.73 -2.09
C GLY A 7 -15.22 -4.60 -3.06
N TYR A 8 -13.98 -4.78 -2.57
CA TYR A 8 -12.74 -4.81 -3.37
C TYR A 8 -12.40 -3.45 -4.02
N GLN A 9 -11.23 -2.90 -3.67
CA GLN A 9 -10.76 -1.60 -4.17
C GLN A 9 -10.10 -1.67 -5.54
N ASN A 10 -9.73 -2.86 -6.03
CA ASN A 10 -9.22 -3.07 -7.38
C ASN A 10 -9.67 -4.41 -7.97
N ASN A 11 -9.23 -4.73 -9.19
CA ASN A 11 -9.63 -5.94 -9.92
C ASN A 11 -8.58 -7.06 -9.87
N LYS A 12 -7.59 -6.97 -8.98
CA LYS A 12 -6.52 -7.95 -8.83
C LYS A 12 -6.81 -8.91 -7.67
N ASP A 13 -6.13 -10.04 -7.66
CA ASP A 13 -6.28 -11.10 -6.66
C ASP A 13 -5.86 -10.65 -5.24
N HIS A 14 -4.89 -9.75 -5.14
CA HIS A 14 -4.41 -9.26 -3.84
C HIS A 14 -5.43 -8.42 -3.05
N CYS A 15 -6.48 -7.91 -3.69
CA CYS A 15 -7.60 -7.29 -2.98
C CYS A 15 -8.71 -8.28 -2.59
N GLY A 16 -8.52 -9.58 -2.87
CA GLY A 16 -9.42 -10.67 -2.51
C GLY A 16 -10.33 -11.18 -3.62
N LYS A 17 -10.41 -10.49 -4.77
CA LYS A 17 -11.24 -10.95 -5.90
C LYS A 17 -10.72 -10.46 -7.24
N ILE A 18 -10.47 -11.39 -8.14
CA ILE A 18 -10.06 -11.07 -9.51
C ILE A 18 -11.25 -10.52 -10.32
N GLY A 19 -10.97 -9.49 -11.10
CA GLY A 19 -11.88 -8.97 -12.12
C GLY A 19 -13.01 -8.07 -11.61
N ASP A 20 -12.99 -7.67 -10.34
CA ASP A 20 -14.02 -6.80 -9.78
C ASP A 20 -13.44 -5.74 -8.82
N SER A 21 -13.77 -4.49 -9.04
CA SER A 21 -13.52 -3.36 -8.14
C SER A 21 -14.86 -2.78 -7.65
N GLY A 22 -15.61 -3.61 -6.94
CA GLY A 22 -16.99 -3.33 -6.56
C GLY A 22 -17.17 -2.07 -5.72
N LEU A 23 -16.16 -1.72 -4.89
CA LEU A 23 -16.17 -0.52 -4.05
C LEU A 23 -16.47 0.77 -4.84
N PHE A 24 -16.03 0.84 -6.10
CA PHE A 24 -16.18 2.03 -6.95
C PHE A 24 -17.37 1.98 -7.92
N LYS A 25 -18.21 0.94 -7.86
CA LYS A 25 -19.43 0.88 -8.66
C LYS A 25 -20.49 1.86 -8.16
N LEU A 26 -21.35 2.30 -9.07
CA LEU A 26 -22.49 3.18 -8.75
C LEU A 26 -23.74 2.34 -8.46
N THR A 27 -23.68 1.49 -7.44
CA THR A 27 -24.79 0.63 -7.01
C THR A 27 -25.08 0.83 -5.53
N LYS A 28 -26.27 0.44 -5.09
CA LYS A 28 -26.64 0.47 -3.67
C LYS A 28 -25.71 -0.42 -2.84
N GLN A 29 -25.34 -1.58 -3.33
CA GLN A 29 -24.41 -2.48 -2.65
C GLN A 29 -23.01 -1.84 -2.48
N ALA A 30 -22.50 -1.16 -3.50
CA ALA A 30 -21.23 -0.45 -3.41
C ALA A 30 -21.29 0.70 -2.39
N GLU A 31 -22.44 1.34 -2.24
CA GLU A 31 -22.62 2.36 -1.20
C GLU A 31 -22.55 1.77 0.22
N GLU A 32 -23.13 0.58 0.44
CA GLU A 32 -22.98 -0.11 1.72
C GLU A 32 -21.51 -0.51 1.99
N TRP A 33 -20.77 -0.99 0.98
CA TRP A 33 -19.35 -1.27 1.13
C TRP A 33 -18.53 -0.01 1.46
N ARG A 34 -18.83 1.13 0.84
CA ARG A 34 -18.18 2.41 1.18
C ARG A 34 -18.47 2.83 2.62
N LYS A 35 -19.69 2.66 3.11
CA LYS A 35 -20.03 2.92 4.50
C LYS A 35 -19.21 2.04 5.46
N LEU A 36 -19.17 0.73 5.21
CA LEU A 36 -18.37 -0.20 6.01
C LEU A 36 -16.87 0.16 6.01
N THR A 37 -16.34 0.58 4.86
CA THR A 37 -14.93 1.02 4.77
C THR A 37 -14.68 2.29 5.59
N ILE A 38 -15.63 3.23 5.59
CA ILE A 38 -15.56 4.45 6.38
C ILE A 38 -15.65 4.12 7.88
N GLU A 39 -16.60 3.29 8.29
CA GLU A 39 -16.76 2.84 9.68
C GLU A 39 -15.50 2.14 10.21
N LEU A 40 -14.89 1.27 9.39
CA LEU A 40 -13.63 0.62 9.72
C LEU A 40 -12.51 1.65 9.96
N TRP A 41 -12.35 2.62 9.05
CA TRP A 41 -11.31 3.63 9.18
C TRP A 41 -11.55 4.59 10.35
N VAL A 42 -12.81 4.95 10.63
CA VAL A 42 -13.16 5.75 11.81
C VAL A 42 -12.77 5.00 13.08
N ALA A 43 -13.12 3.72 13.19
CA ALA A 43 -12.75 2.91 14.35
C ALA A 43 -11.22 2.78 14.54
N ILE A 44 -10.47 2.63 13.44
CA ILE A 44 -9.00 2.63 13.48
C ILE A 44 -8.49 3.99 13.94
N ALA A 45 -8.97 5.07 13.34
CA ALA A 45 -8.53 6.42 13.66
C ALA A 45 -8.86 6.81 15.12
N GLU A 46 -10.05 6.49 15.62
CA GLU A 46 -10.40 6.68 17.04
C GLU A 46 -9.46 5.92 17.97
N ARG A 47 -9.12 4.68 17.61
CA ARG A 47 -8.22 3.81 18.41
C ARG A 47 -6.80 4.37 18.50
N PHE A 48 -6.31 5.00 17.44
CA PHE A 48 -4.92 5.43 17.33
C PHE A 48 -4.73 6.95 17.36
N SER A 49 -5.80 7.73 17.47
CA SER A 49 -5.72 9.19 17.60
C SER A 49 -4.78 9.59 18.74
N GLY A 50 -3.85 10.48 18.45
CA GLY A 50 -2.84 10.92 19.41
C GLY A 50 -1.74 9.91 19.74
N ASN A 51 -1.67 8.76 19.08
CA ASN A 51 -0.62 7.77 19.30
C ASN A 51 0.61 8.07 18.41
N PRO A 52 1.73 8.57 18.96
CA PRO A 52 2.89 8.97 18.16
C PRO A 52 3.66 7.80 17.54
N ALA A 53 3.32 6.55 17.88
CA ALA A 53 3.91 5.38 17.23
C ALA A 53 3.26 5.07 15.87
N VAL A 54 2.12 5.68 15.56
CA VAL A 54 1.46 5.59 14.26
C VAL A 54 1.85 6.80 13.43
N ALA A 55 2.56 6.59 12.34
CA ALA A 55 3.02 7.69 11.48
C ALA A 55 1.89 8.21 10.58
N MET A 56 1.14 7.29 9.96
CA MET A 56 0.13 7.64 8.97
C MET A 56 -0.90 6.51 8.77
N TYR A 57 -2.02 6.86 8.16
CA TYR A 57 -3.04 5.94 7.69
C TYR A 57 -2.96 5.79 6.18
N ASP A 58 -2.68 4.60 5.71
CA ASP A 58 -2.68 4.25 4.29
C ASP A 58 -4.07 3.73 3.90
N LEU A 59 -4.84 4.57 3.24
CA LEU A 59 -6.28 4.40 3.19
C LEU A 59 -6.75 3.25 2.31
N LEU A 60 -6.12 3.04 1.16
CA LEU A 60 -6.49 1.99 0.21
C LEU A 60 -5.27 1.60 -0.61
N ASN A 61 -4.91 0.33 -0.57
CA ASN A 61 -3.87 -0.22 -1.44
C ASN A 61 -4.35 -0.33 -2.89
N GLU A 62 -3.60 0.27 -3.81
CA GLU A 62 -3.80 0.19 -5.26
C GLU A 62 -5.27 0.32 -5.72
N PRO A 63 -5.98 1.39 -5.32
CA PRO A 63 -7.39 1.51 -5.64
C PRO A 63 -7.62 1.63 -7.14
N ASN A 64 -8.53 0.79 -7.68
CA ASN A 64 -8.93 0.82 -9.09
C ASN A 64 -7.79 0.63 -10.10
N CYS A 65 -7.04 -0.45 -9.94
CA CYS A 65 -5.90 -0.85 -10.79
C CYS A 65 -6.23 -1.15 -12.26
N ASP A 66 -7.33 -0.66 -12.83
CA ASP A 66 -7.64 -0.89 -14.22
C ASP A 66 -6.85 0.06 -15.12
N VAL A 67 -5.75 -0.45 -15.70
CA VAL A 67 -4.81 0.32 -16.52
C VAL A 67 -5.41 0.88 -17.81
N ASN A 68 -6.58 0.41 -18.23
CA ASN A 68 -7.20 0.80 -19.51
C ASN A 68 -8.04 2.07 -19.40
N SER A 69 -8.09 2.66 -18.25
CA SER A 69 -9.05 3.70 -17.97
C SER A 69 -8.47 5.11 -17.83
N TYR A 70 -7.91 5.62 -18.89
CA TYR A 70 -7.22 6.91 -18.95
C TYR A 70 -8.10 8.16 -18.74
N LEU A 71 -9.39 8.06 -19.00
CA LEU A 71 -10.32 9.19 -19.00
C LEU A 71 -11.55 8.89 -18.12
N GLN A 72 -11.35 8.36 -16.92
CA GLN A 72 -12.45 7.62 -16.34
C GLN A 72 -13.33 8.35 -15.39
N LYS A 73 -14.59 8.11 -15.61
CA LYS A 73 -15.66 8.22 -14.63
C LYS A 73 -15.29 7.63 -13.27
N ASN A 74 -14.42 6.62 -13.26
CA ASN A 74 -13.95 5.91 -12.06
C ASN A 74 -13.03 6.75 -11.17
N ASN A 75 -12.15 7.60 -11.73
CA ASN A 75 -11.30 8.47 -10.91
C ASN A 75 -12.12 9.42 -10.05
N LEU A 76 -13.22 9.95 -10.56
CA LEU A 76 -14.09 10.80 -9.77
C LEU A 76 -14.74 10.03 -8.62
N VAL A 77 -15.10 8.77 -8.83
CA VAL A 77 -15.64 7.92 -7.76
C VAL A 77 -14.56 7.61 -6.73
N THR A 78 -13.35 7.27 -7.17
CA THR A 78 -12.20 7.03 -6.27
C THR A 78 -11.87 8.26 -5.44
N ILE A 79 -11.78 9.42 -6.07
CA ILE A 79 -11.58 10.71 -5.39
C ILE A 79 -12.72 10.99 -4.39
N SER A 80 -13.96 10.70 -4.76
CA SER A 80 -15.10 10.84 -3.86
C SER A 80 -15.01 9.91 -2.65
N VAL A 81 -14.56 8.66 -2.84
CA VAL A 81 -14.34 7.71 -1.74
C VAL A 81 -13.25 8.22 -0.82
N TYR A 82 -12.10 8.61 -1.35
CA TYR A 82 -11.02 9.21 -0.56
C TYR A 82 -11.49 10.45 0.21
N ASN A 83 -12.25 11.33 -0.42
CA ASN A 83 -12.74 12.53 0.25
C ASN A 83 -13.71 12.22 1.40
N ARG A 84 -14.52 11.18 1.26
CA ARG A 84 -15.40 10.70 2.34
C ARG A 84 -14.61 10.09 3.49
N LEU A 85 -13.62 9.25 3.19
CA LEU A 85 -12.69 8.68 4.17
C LEU A 85 -11.94 9.81 4.91
N TYR A 86 -11.33 10.72 4.15
CA TYR A 86 -10.60 11.86 4.70
C TYR A 86 -11.46 12.65 5.69
N LYS A 87 -12.67 13.05 5.30
CA LYS A 87 -13.56 13.82 6.16
C LYS A 87 -13.94 13.05 7.43
N ALA A 88 -14.33 11.80 7.29
CA ALA A 88 -14.73 10.98 8.44
C ALA A 88 -13.57 10.75 9.44
N ILE A 89 -12.38 10.47 8.95
CA ILE A 89 -11.20 10.33 9.79
C ILE A 89 -10.86 11.64 10.47
N ARG A 90 -10.90 12.79 9.77
CA ARG A 90 -10.60 14.11 10.35
C ARG A 90 -11.57 14.56 11.43
N GLU A 91 -12.77 13.99 11.51
CA GLU A 91 -13.67 14.25 12.64
C GLU A 91 -13.12 13.69 13.96
N VAL A 92 -12.42 12.55 13.92
CA VAL A 92 -11.94 11.82 15.11
C VAL A 92 -10.42 11.93 15.31
N ASP A 93 -9.68 12.20 14.25
CA ASP A 93 -8.23 12.34 14.26
C ASP A 93 -7.80 13.53 13.41
N LYS A 94 -7.26 14.56 14.06
CA LYS A 94 -6.85 15.81 13.38
C LYS A 94 -5.40 15.78 12.92
N ASP A 95 -4.57 14.89 13.47
CA ASP A 95 -3.12 15.02 13.45
C ASP A 95 -2.41 14.00 12.55
N HIS A 96 -2.88 12.76 12.48
CA HIS A 96 -2.20 11.74 11.67
C HIS A 96 -2.24 12.07 10.18
N ILE A 97 -1.13 11.79 9.51
CA ILE A 97 -1.04 11.88 8.05
C ILE A 97 -1.94 10.83 7.41
N MET A 98 -2.57 11.16 6.30
CA MET A 98 -3.26 10.18 5.45
C MET A 98 -2.54 10.05 4.12
N THR A 99 -2.32 8.82 3.66
CA THR A 99 -1.78 8.61 2.31
C THR A 99 -2.92 8.34 1.33
N MET A 100 -2.77 8.95 0.14
CA MET A 100 -3.67 8.77 -0.99
C MET A 100 -2.85 8.19 -2.13
N GLU A 101 -3.20 7.02 -2.59
CA GLU A 101 -2.48 6.37 -3.68
C GLU A 101 -3.08 6.72 -5.04
N GLY A 102 -2.23 7.18 -5.95
CA GLY A 102 -2.57 7.45 -7.35
C GLY A 102 -2.31 6.26 -8.27
N ILE A 103 -2.00 5.10 -7.72
CA ILE A 103 -1.54 3.90 -8.38
C ILE A 103 -0.26 4.21 -9.18
N TRP A 104 -0.27 4.04 -10.47
CA TRP A 104 0.87 4.29 -11.34
C TRP A 104 1.05 5.76 -11.73
N ARG A 105 0.16 6.68 -11.28
CA ARG A 105 0.10 8.04 -11.81
C ARG A 105 -0.45 9.03 -10.80
N LEU A 106 0.41 9.92 -10.36
CA LEU A 106 0.05 11.00 -9.44
C LEU A 106 -1.10 11.88 -9.95
N TYR A 107 -1.19 12.10 -11.26
CA TYR A 107 -2.27 12.93 -11.83
C TYR A 107 -3.67 12.31 -11.74
N ASN A 108 -3.80 11.07 -11.26
CA ASN A 108 -5.09 10.51 -10.86
C ASN A 108 -5.63 11.12 -9.57
N LEU A 109 -4.77 11.82 -8.82
CA LEU A 109 -5.15 12.53 -7.60
C LEU A 109 -5.35 14.02 -7.87
N PRO A 110 -6.30 14.68 -7.21
CA PRO A 110 -6.52 16.11 -7.35
C PRO A 110 -5.45 16.90 -6.60
N ALA A 111 -5.30 18.18 -6.91
CA ALA A 111 -4.55 19.07 -6.04
C ALA A 111 -5.16 19.09 -4.63
N PRO A 112 -4.40 18.86 -3.55
CA PRO A 112 -4.96 18.78 -2.19
C PRO A 112 -5.73 20.06 -1.80
N TRP A 113 -5.19 21.22 -2.14
CA TRP A 113 -5.82 22.52 -1.87
C TRP A 113 -7.16 22.71 -2.59
N PHE A 114 -7.36 22.08 -3.75
CA PHE A 114 -8.62 22.18 -4.51
C PHE A 114 -9.78 21.45 -3.83
N ILE A 115 -9.49 20.32 -3.16
CA ILE A 115 -10.49 19.49 -2.49
C ILE A 115 -10.51 19.71 -0.97
N GLY A 116 -9.60 20.54 -0.45
CA GLY A 116 -9.51 20.86 0.96
C GLY A 116 -8.81 19.83 1.82
N TRP A 117 -7.97 19.00 1.23
CA TRP A 117 -7.13 18.05 1.98
C TRP A 117 -5.89 18.74 2.54
N THR A 118 -5.65 18.52 3.82
CA THR A 118 -4.45 18.97 4.53
C THR A 118 -3.80 17.80 5.24
N ASN A 119 -2.51 17.89 5.51
CA ASN A 119 -1.74 16.84 6.16
C ASN A 119 -1.89 15.47 5.45
N VAL A 120 -1.68 15.48 4.14
CA VAL A 120 -1.74 14.30 3.27
C VAL A 120 -0.42 14.09 2.56
N VAL A 121 -0.14 12.86 2.21
CA VAL A 121 0.99 12.42 1.40
C VAL A 121 0.45 11.68 0.19
N TYR A 122 1.03 11.87 -0.99
CA TYR A 122 0.65 11.11 -2.16
C TYR A 122 1.58 9.94 -2.37
N GLN A 123 0.98 8.77 -2.58
CA GLN A 123 1.67 7.50 -2.66
C GLN A 123 1.72 6.97 -4.08
N LEU A 124 2.82 6.28 -4.37
CA LEU A 124 3.11 5.60 -5.62
C LEU A 124 3.66 4.20 -5.33
N HIS A 125 3.37 3.26 -6.21
CA HIS A 125 4.03 1.96 -6.25
C HIS A 125 4.89 1.84 -7.51
N PHE A 126 6.12 1.34 -7.37
CA PHE A 126 7.06 1.22 -8.47
C PHE A 126 7.61 -0.21 -8.60
N TYR A 127 7.18 -0.92 -9.62
CA TYR A 127 7.69 -2.23 -9.98
C TYR A 127 8.21 -2.19 -11.42
N ASP A 128 9.49 -1.91 -11.60
CA ASP A 128 10.06 -1.78 -12.93
C ASP A 128 11.35 -2.59 -13.11
N THR A 129 11.74 -2.80 -14.36
CA THR A 129 12.79 -3.75 -14.76
C THR A 129 14.12 -3.11 -15.10
N SER A 130 14.23 -1.78 -15.01
CA SER A 130 15.48 -1.08 -15.32
C SER A 130 15.68 0.20 -14.52
N ASN A 131 16.95 0.52 -14.24
CA ASN A 131 17.34 1.77 -13.60
C ASN A 131 16.86 3.00 -14.39
N PHE A 132 16.84 2.91 -15.72
CA PHE A 132 16.36 3.98 -16.58
C PHE A 132 14.87 4.29 -16.33
N MET A 133 14.03 3.26 -16.22
CA MET A 133 12.60 3.44 -15.97
C MET A 133 12.35 4.03 -14.59
N TYR A 134 13.08 3.59 -13.55
CA TYR A 134 12.99 4.21 -12.22
C TYR A 134 13.37 5.69 -12.28
N SER A 135 14.46 6.05 -12.98
CA SER A 135 14.87 7.44 -13.14
C SER A 135 13.81 8.27 -13.86
N LEU A 136 13.18 7.71 -14.88
CA LEU A 136 12.11 8.36 -15.63
C LEU A 136 10.84 8.57 -14.78
N LEU A 137 10.44 7.58 -14.01
CA LEU A 137 9.29 7.65 -13.12
C LEU A 137 9.51 8.73 -12.04
N VAL A 138 10.69 8.76 -11.41
CA VAL A 138 11.03 9.79 -10.42
C VAL A 138 11.10 11.17 -11.06
N PHE A 139 11.66 11.29 -12.27
CA PHE A 139 11.68 12.55 -13.01
C PHE A 139 10.25 13.09 -13.21
N PHE A 140 9.32 12.28 -13.69
CA PHE A 140 7.93 12.70 -13.86
C PHE A 140 7.22 12.97 -12.53
N ALA A 141 7.52 12.21 -11.49
CA ALA A 141 6.96 12.46 -10.16
C ALA A 141 7.41 13.81 -9.61
N LYS A 142 8.67 14.21 -9.83
CA LYS A 142 9.19 15.54 -9.42
C LYS A 142 8.58 16.70 -10.21
N LEU A 143 8.08 16.46 -11.39
CA LEU A 143 7.37 17.48 -12.18
C LEU A 143 5.91 17.67 -11.74
N TYR A 144 5.45 16.87 -10.79
CA TYR A 144 4.07 16.95 -10.31
C TYR A 144 3.82 18.30 -9.58
N PRO A 145 2.81 19.07 -10.00
CA PRO A 145 2.77 20.51 -9.67
C PRO A 145 2.10 20.84 -8.34
N TYR A 146 1.66 19.87 -7.55
CA TYR A 146 0.75 20.13 -6.42
C TYR A 146 1.43 20.31 -5.06
N ASN A 147 2.76 20.38 -5.03
CA ASN A 147 3.54 20.62 -3.82
C ASN A 147 3.06 19.79 -2.61
N VAL A 148 2.93 18.49 -2.81
CA VAL A 148 2.57 17.49 -1.82
C VAL A 148 3.75 16.54 -1.62
N PRO A 149 4.05 16.13 -0.37
CA PRO A 149 5.08 15.12 -0.15
C PRO A 149 4.75 13.82 -0.88
N LEU A 150 5.77 13.17 -1.41
CA LEU A 150 5.65 11.91 -2.13
C LEU A 150 6.25 10.76 -1.33
N TYR A 151 5.55 9.64 -1.37
CA TYR A 151 5.90 8.41 -0.70
C TYR A 151 5.83 7.24 -1.68
N VAL A 152 6.87 6.43 -1.72
CA VAL A 152 6.88 5.18 -2.47
C VAL A 152 6.50 4.07 -1.51
N GLY A 153 5.22 3.71 -1.49
CA GLY A 153 4.64 2.77 -0.53
C GLY A 153 5.03 1.33 -0.80
N GLU A 154 5.23 0.99 -2.06
CA GLU A 154 5.72 -0.31 -2.48
C GLU A 154 6.67 -0.18 -3.65
N PHE A 155 7.75 -0.92 -3.62
CA PHE A 155 8.62 -1.10 -4.78
C PHE A 155 9.50 -2.33 -4.65
N LYS A 156 9.94 -2.82 -5.80
CA LYS A 156 11.01 -3.79 -5.93
C LYS A 156 11.75 -3.58 -7.24
N PRO A 157 13.06 -3.39 -7.23
CA PRO A 157 13.87 -3.44 -8.43
C PRO A 157 13.82 -4.83 -9.07
N MET A 158 13.58 -4.89 -10.37
CA MET A 158 13.49 -6.13 -11.15
C MET A 158 14.39 -6.06 -12.37
N GLY A 159 14.64 -7.20 -13.01
CA GLY A 159 15.41 -7.26 -14.27
C GLY A 159 16.81 -6.68 -14.13
N SER A 160 17.10 -5.58 -14.80
CA SER A 160 18.37 -4.86 -14.72
C SER A 160 18.37 -3.68 -13.75
N ALA A 161 17.27 -3.44 -13.02
CA ALA A 161 17.23 -2.46 -11.94
C ALA A 161 17.99 -2.98 -10.74
N THR A 162 18.64 -2.08 -10.00
CA THR A 162 19.43 -2.41 -8.82
C THR A 162 18.91 -1.67 -7.59
N TRP A 163 18.98 -2.31 -6.44
CA TRP A 163 18.61 -1.72 -5.15
C TRP A 163 19.37 -0.42 -4.88
N ASP A 164 20.70 -0.43 -5.05
CA ASP A 164 21.54 0.75 -4.80
C ASP A 164 21.14 1.94 -5.66
N HIS A 165 20.87 1.73 -6.95
CA HIS A 165 20.43 2.81 -7.83
C HIS A 165 19.09 3.38 -7.40
N VAL A 166 18.12 2.50 -7.12
CA VAL A 166 16.75 2.92 -6.79
C VAL A 166 16.69 3.64 -5.45
N LEU A 167 17.34 3.11 -4.42
CA LEU A 167 17.39 3.72 -3.09
C LEU A 167 18.15 5.05 -3.10
N THR A 168 19.28 5.13 -3.80
CA THR A 168 20.01 6.40 -4.01
C THR A 168 19.11 7.43 -4.69
N LEU A 169 18.37 7.00 -5.72
CA LEU A 169 17.48 7.87 -6.48
C LEU A 169 16.32 8.40 -5.61
N PHE A 170 15.69 7.58 -4.79
CA PHE A 170 14.63 8.01 -3.91
C PHE A 170 15.13 8.96 -2.83
N ASN A 171 16.23 8.62 -2.14
CA ASN A 171 16.81 9.48 -1.10
C ASN A 171 17.26 10.83 -1.65
N SER A 172 17.96 10.84 -2.80
CA SER A 172 18.39 12.10 -3.46
C SER A 172 17.21 12.94 -3.99
N SER A 173 16.05 12.36 -4.11
CA SER A 173 14.81 13.02 -4.54
C SER A 173 13.89 13.41 -3.38
N ASN A 174 14.30 13.18 -2.14
CA ASN A 174 13.51 13.39 -0.92
C ASN A 174 12.17 12.63 -0.95
N PHE A 175 12.15 11.42 -1.51
CA PHE A 175 11.01 10.52 -1.43
C PHE A 175 11.18 9.63 -0.21
N SER A 176 10.18 9.60 0.65
CA SER A 176 10.06 8.53 1.64
C SER A 176 9.67 7.23 0.95
N TRP A 177 10.12 6.11 1.47
CA TRP A 177 9.86 4.83 0.83
C TRP A 177 9.75 3.67 1.82
N THR A 178 9.01 2.63 1.42
CA THR A 178 9.00 1.30 2.04
C THR A 178 9.11 0.24 0.96
N ILE A 179 9.80 -0.84 1.27
CA ILE A 179 9.95 -1.97 0.34
C ILE A 179 8.74 -2.90 0.41
N TRP A 180 8.45 -3.57 -0.67
CA TRP A 180 7.61 -4.76 -0.67
C TRP A 180 8.49 -6.01 -0.68
N SER A 181 8.63 -6.72 0.48
CA SER A 181 8.10 -6.34 1.78
C SER A 181 9.03 -6.76 2.92
N TYR A 182 8.72 -6.32 4.14
CA TYR A 182 9.49 -6.69 5.31
C TYR A 182 9.48 -8.19 5.57
N LYS A 183 8.31 -8.84 5.45
CA LYS A 183 8.14 -10.27 5.77
C LYS A 183 7.19 -10.96 4.81
N GLY A 184 7.61 -12.09 4.26
CA GLY A 184 6.78 -12.99 3.48
C GLY A 184 6.45 -14.27 4.24
N CYS A 185 5.17 -14.61 4.36
CA CYS A 185 4.72 -15.86 4.94
C CYS A 185 4.48 -16.92 3.86
N GLY A 186 5.02 -18.13 4.06
CA GLY A 186 4.87 -19.25 3.11
C GLY A 186 5.92 -19.28 2.00
N HIS A 187 6.85 -18.34 2.02
CA HIS A 187 8.06 -18.35 1.20
C HIS A 187 9.22 -18.74 2.11
N GLY A 188 9.84 -19.88 1.87
CA GLY A 188 11.01 -20.34 2.62
C GLY A 188 12.24 -19.46 2.37
N ALA A 189 13.42 -20.01 2.67
CA ALA A 189 14.73 -19.44 2.30
C ALA A 189 14.93 -19.30 0.78
N ASP A 190 13.85 -19.33 0.04
CA ASP A 190 13.86 -19.13 -1.39
C ASP A 190 14.01 -17.63 -1.63
N THR A 191 15.16 -17.31 -1.82
CA THR A 191 15.94 -16.16 -2.23
C THR A 191 15.33 -15.26 -3.30
N SER A 192 14.05 -15.00 -3.21
CA SER A 192 13.37 -14.15 -4.19
C SER A 192 13.67 -12.66 -4.01
N ASP A 193 14.53 -12.29 -3.06
CA ASP A 193 14.79 -10.87 -2.70
C ASP A 193 13.52 -9.98 -2.55
N TRP A 194 12.38 -10.65 -2.32
CA TRP A 194 11.09 -9.99 -2.08
C TRP A 194 10.85 -9.65 -0.62
N TYR A 195 11.57 -10.31 0.29
CA TYR A 195 11.33 -10.19 1.72
C TYR A 195 12.66 -10.12 2.48
N ILE A 196 12.74 -9.21 3.45
CA ILE A 196 13.86 -9.22 4.42
C ILE A 196 13.74 -10.44 5.34
N ILE A 197 12.51 -10.78 5.73
CA ILE A 197 12.24 -11.94 6.57
C ILE A 197 11.38 -12.95 5.83
N GLY A 198 11.90 -14.12 5.56
CA GLY A 198 11.17 -15.27 5.04
C GLY A 198 10.66 -16.19 6.15
N SER A 199 9.86 -17.18 5.78
CA SER A 199 9.32 -18.15 6.73
C SER A 199 10.40 -19.05 7.29
N LYS A 200 10.31 -19.39 8.58
CA LYS A 200 11.16 -20.39 9.21
C LYS A 200 10.99 -21.78 8.58
N PRO A 201 12.01 -22.65 8.66
CA PRO A 201 11.86 -24.05 8.27
C PRO A 201 10.67 -24.70 9.00
N GLY A 202 9.93 -25.55 8.27
CA GLY A 202 8.73 -26.20 8.82
C GLY A 202 7.50 -25.30 8.94
N PHE A 203 7.50 -24.14 8.27
CA PHE A 203 6.30 -23.29 8.19
C PHE A 203 5.13 -24.08 7.57
N GLU A 204 4.00 -24.08 8.29
CA GLU A 204 2.75 -24.65 7.81
C GLU A 204 1.81 -23.55 7.33
N ARG A 205 1.43 -23.60 6.07
CA ARG A 205 0.42 -22.67 5.54
C ARG A 205 -0.97 -23.05 6.03
N ALA A 206 -1.73 -22.07 6.53
CA ALA A 206 -3.12 -22.29 6.88
C ALA A 206 -3.98 -22.45 5.61
N ASP A 207 -4.84 -23.47 5.62
CA ASP A 207 -5.89 -23.65 4.61
C ASP A 207 -7.21 -23.12 5.20
N ILE A 208 -7.54 -21.87 4.89
CA ILE A 208 -8.73 -21.21 5.43
C ILE A 208 -10.06 -21.86 5.01
N LYS A 209 -10.03 -22.81 4.07
CA LYS A 209 -11.23 -23.52 3.62
C LYS A 209 -11.45 -24.85 4.33
N ASN A 210 -10.36 -25.51 4.73
CA ASN A 210 -10.40 -26.89 5.22
C ASN A 210 -9.86 -27.02 6.65
N ASP A 211 -9.00 -26.13 7.11
CA ASP A 211 -8.53 -26.13 8.51
C ASP A 211 -9.63 -25.56 9.43
N ASP A 212 -9.72 -26.10 10.64
CA ASP A 212 -10.54 -25.51 11.69
C ASP A 212 -9.89 -24.22 12.25
N PHE A 213 -10.67 -23.49 13.05
CA PHE A 213 -10.22 -22.20 13.61
C PHE A 213 -8.94 -22.34 14.44
N ASP A 214 -8.84 -23.36 15.28
CA ASP A 214 -7.68 -23.56 16.16
C ASP A 214 -6.43 -23.90 15.35
N THR A 215 -6.58 -24.71 14.30
CA THR A 215 -5.50 -25.03 13.36
C THR A 215 -5.04 -23.77 12.60
N ILE A 216 -5.95 -22.94 12.09
CA ILE A 216 -5.62 -21.67 11.43
C ILE A 216 -4.90 -20.74 12.41
N ALA A 217 -5.44 -20.56 13.61
CA ALA A 217 -4.86 -19.71 14.64
C ALA A 217 -3.45 -20.16 15.04
N ARG A 218 -3.23 -21.46 15.19
CA ARG A 218 -1.91 -22.05 15.48
C ARG A 218 -0.91 -21.79 14.35
N LYS A 219 -1.29 -22.10 13.11
CA LYS A 219 -0.43 -21.93 11.93
C LYS A 219 -0.07 -20.46 11.71
N TRP A 220 -1.05 -19.58 11.70
CA TRP A 220 -0.81 -18.15 11.50
C TRP A 220 -0.18 -17.48 12.72
N GLY A 221 -0.56 -17.87 13.93
CA GLY A 221 0.06 -17.36 15.15
C GLY A 221 1.57 -17.66 15.22
N ALA A 222 1.99 -18.81 14.69
CA ALA A 222 3.40 -19.13 14.53
C ALA A 222 4.06 -18.33 13.38
N ALA A 223 3.32 -18.07 12.31
CA ALA A 223 3.82 -17.37 11.12
C ALA A 223 4.07 -15.88 11.34
N VAL A 224 3.20 -15.20 12.11
CA VAL A 224 3.32 -13.75 12.33
C VAL A 224 4.50 -13.36 13.23
N ARG A 225 5.05 -14.28 13.97
CA ARG A 225 6.26 -14.05 14.78
C ARG A 225 7.49 -14.07 13.89
N SER A 226 8.37 -13.08 14.03
CA SER A 226 9.64 -13.05 13.28
C SER A 226 10.73 -13.92 13.89
N GLU A 227 10.59 -14.33 15.16
CA GLU A 227 11.54 -15.16 15.87
C GLU A 227 11.74 -16.50 15.18
N GLY A 228 13.01 -16.86 14.91
CA GLY A 228 13.39 -18.11 14.25
C GLY A 228 13.08 -18.16 12.75
N ASN A 229 12.66 -17.07 12.15
CA ASN A 229 12.51 -16.96 10.70
C ASN A 229 13.86 -16.74 10.01
N TYR A 230 13.89 -17.07 8.73
CA TYR A 230 15.03 -16.77 7.86
C TYR A 230 15.12 -15.25 7.65
N VAL A 231 16.34 -14.71 7.69
CA VAL A 231 16.63 -13.32 7.34
C VAL A 231 17.44 -13.33 6.05
N ASP A 232 16.96 -12.62 5.04
CA ASP A 232 17.76 -12.33 3.85
C ASP A 232 18.80 -11.26 4.21
N THR A 233 19.98 -11.72 4.59
CA THR A 233 21.09 -10.84 5.01
C THR A 233 21.59 -9.98 3.84
N GLY A 234 21.50 -10.47 2.60
CA GLY A 234 21.92 -9.71 1.42
C GLY A 234 21.03 -8.49 1.19
N LEU A 235 19.71 -8.67 1.21
CA LEU A 235 18.76 -7.57 1.09
C LEU A 235 18.81 -6.64 2.31
N TYR A 236 18.89 -7.19 3.51
CA TYR A 236 19.02 -6.40 4.73
C TYR A 236 20.28 -5.53 4.72
N ASP A 237 21.41 -6.07 4.33
CA ASP A 237 22.69 -5.36 4.28
C ASP A 237 22.67 -4.20 3.27
N ILE A 238 21.96 -4.35 2.16
CA ILE A 238 21.75 -3.24 1.20
C ILE A 238 20.85 -2.17 1.80
N VAL A 239 19.66 -2.57 2.27
CA VAL A 239 18.63 -1.61 2.70
C VAL A 239 19.07 -0.79 3.91
N LYS A 240 19.78 -1.39 4.87
CA LYS A 240 20.23 -0.71 6.10
C LYS A 240 21.14 0.51 5.84
N ASP A 241 21.85 0.51 4.72
CA ASP A 241 22.78 1.60 4.39
C ASP A 241 22.06 2.85 3.84
N TYR A 242 20.74 2.75 3.63
CA TYR A 242 19.90 3.83 3.09
C TYR A 242 18.85 4.38 4.07
N ILE A 243 18.79 3.84 5.30
CA ILE A 243 17.85 4.25 6.36
C ILE A 243 18.42 5.34 7.25
#